data_4d51ea48b6efd5391637532fc8b273f7
#
_entry.id   4d51ea48b6efd5391637532fc8b273f7
#
_cell.length_a   1.000
_cell.length_b   1.000
_cell.length_c   1.000
_cell.angle_alpha   90.00
_cell.angle_beta   90.00
_cell.angle_gamma   90.00
#
_symmetry.space_group_name_H-M   'P 1'
#
loop_
_entity.id
_entity.type
_entity.pdbx_description
1 polymer ?
#
loop_
_entity_poly.entity_id
_entity_poly.type
_entity_poly.pdbx_seq_one_letter_code
_entity_poly.pdbx_strand_id
1 'polypeptide(L)'
;MNRLTDLIPGCRVEGSVRDGAGTELTDPVLDVLALRRRIGMVFQKPNPFPHSIRRNFEIPLREHGLPRALIAEKTEQSLREVGLWEEVSSRLDESAMKLSGGQQQRLCIARALALDPEVILFDEPCSALDPMAAAVVEEHIAALRGRVTVVIVTHNLAQARRIADRVGVFWIRNGAGTIVEEGAVEEVFESAGDADARRYLAGVWG
;
A
#
# COMPACT_ATOMS: atom_id res chain seq x y z
N MET A 1 11.72 1.10 -2.31
CA MET A 1 11.74 0.37 -1.02
C MET A 1 11.67 -1.16 -1.22
N ASN A 2 10.71 -1.73 -1.96
CA ASN A 2 10.60 -3.20 -2.15
C ASN A 2 11.28 -3.74 -3.43
N ARG A 3 12.12 -2.94 -4.09
CA ARG A 3 12.92 -3.29 -5.28
C ARG A 3 12.11 -3.77 -6.49
N LEU A 4 10.88 -3.30 -6.65
CA LEU A 4 10.13 -3.51 -7.91
C LEU A 4 10.78 -2.80 -9.10
N THR A 5 11.57 -1.76 -8.86
CA THR A 5 12.39 -1.07 -9.89
C THR A 5 13.38 -1.99 -10.58
N ASP A 6 13.84 -3.06 -9.92
CA ASP A 6 14.75 -4.05 -10.50
C ASP A 6 14.11 -4.81 -11.68
N LEU A 7 12.77 -4.81 -11.77
CA LEU A 7 12.01 -5.44 -12.84
C LEU A 7 11.81 -4.52 -14.05
N ILE A 8 12.23 -3.26 -13.96
CA ILE A 8 12.06 -2.25 -15.01
C ILE A 8 13.36 -2.12 -15.79
N PRO A 9 13.41 -2.54 -17.08
CA PRO A 9 14.63 -2.43 -17.88
C PRO A 9 15.14 -0.98 -17.93
N GLY A 10 16.45 -0.81 -17.66
CA GLY A 10 17.11 0.50 -17.69
C GLY A 10 16.87 1.39 -16.45
N CYS A 11 16.03 0.97 -15.50
CA CYS A 11 15.88 1.69 -14.24
C CYS A 11 17.15 1.50 -13.38
N ARG A 12 17.70 2.58 -12.87
CA ARG A 12 18.82 2.57 -11.92
C ARG A 12 18.39 3.26 -10.64
N VAL A 13 18.77 2.67 -9.51
CA VAL A 13 18.61 3.27 -8.18
C VAL A 13 20.00 3.60 -7.66
N GLU A 14 20.23 4.88 -7.35
CA GLU A 14 21.48 5.36 -6.77
C GLU A 14 21.18 5.98 -5.40
N GLY A 15 22.14 5.90 -4.49
CA GLY A 15 22.00 6.36 -3.13
C GLY A 15 21.71 5.22 -2.16
N SER A 16 21.21 5.56 -0.96
CA SER A 16 20.98 4.63 0.15
C SER A 16 19.54 4.71 0.61
N VAL A 17 18.89 3.54 0.77
CA VAL A 17 17.57 3.41 1.37
C VAL A 17 17.68 2.39 2.50
N ARG A 18 17.45 2.83 3.74
CA ARG A 18 17.59 1.98 4.92
C ARG A 18 16.27 1.81 5.66
N ASP A 19 16.06 0.62 6.22
CA ASP A 19 14.97 0.40 7.18
C ASP A 19 15.31 0.93 8.57
N GLY A 20 14.35 0.84 9.50
CA GLY A 20 14.52 1.30 10.88
C GLY A 20 15.60 0.52 11.67
N ALA A 21 16.01 -0.65 11.20
CA ALA A 21 17.11 -1.45 11.76
C ALA A 21 18.48 -1.09 11.15
N GLY A 22 18.50 -0.15 10.18
CA GLY A 22 19.71 0.26 9.47
C GLY A 22 20.11 -0.65 8.30
N THR A 23 19.27 -1.63 7.93
CA THR A 23 19.54 -2.53 6.79
C THR A 23 19.46 -1.75 5.49
N GLU A 24 20.50 -1.85 4.64
CA GLU A 24 20.52 -1.23 3.32
C GLU A 24 19.62 -2.03 2.35
N LEU A 25 18.49 -1.44 1.94
CA LEU A 25 17.49 -2.10 1.09
C LEU A 25 17.89 -2.13 -0.39
N THR A 26 18.89 -1.34 -0.79
CA THR A 26 19.42 -1.30 -2.16
C THR A 26 20.61 -2.26 -2.34
N ASP A 27 21.05 -2.94 -1.30
CA ASP A 27 22.16 -3.90 -1.38
C ASP A 27 21.83 -5.02 -2.38
N PRO A 28 22.66 -5.24 -3.41
CA PRO A 28 22.43 -6.28 -4.42
C PRO A 28 22.46 -7.70 -3.83
N VAL A 29 23.09 -7.91 -2.68
CA VAL A 29 23.17 -9.23 -2.01
C VAL A 29 21.91 -9.54 -1.19
N LEU A 30 21.05 -8.54 -0.93
CA LEU A 30 19.84 -8.73 -0.14
C LEU A 30 18.88 -9.72 -0.81
N ASP A 31 18.33 -10.65 -0.03
CA ASP A 31 17.23 -11.52 -0.49
C ASP A 31 15.97 -10.70 -0.78
N VAL A 32 15.72 -10.50 -2.08
CA VAL A 32 14.59 -9.70 -2.58
C VAL A 32 13.25 -10.37 -2.27
N LEU A 33 13.18 -11.71 -2.19
CA LEU A 33 11.92 -12.39 -1.85
C LEU A 33 11.58 -12.18 -0.38
N ALA A 34 12.57 -12.33 0.50
CA ALA A 34 12.40 -12.00 1.92
C ALA A 34 12.05 -10.52 2.12
N LEU A 35 12.68 -9.61 1.39
CA LEU A 35 12.36 -8.18 1.42
C LEU A 35 10.91 -7.91 1.02
N ARG A 36 10.42 -8.50 -0.07
CA ARG A 36 9.04 -8.30 -0.57
C ARG A 36 7.97 -8.92 0.32
N ARG A 37 8.34 -9.88 1.16
CA ARG A 37 7.47 -10.36 2.24
C ARG A 37 7.34 -9.32 3.34
N ARG A 38 8.45 -8.72 3.77
CA ARG A 38 8.47 -7.67 4.80
C ARG A 38 7.84 -6.35 4.33
N ILE A 39 8.00 -6.02 3.04
CA ILE A 39 7.51 -4.77 2.44
C ILE A 39 6.52 -5.12 1.33
N GLY A 40 5.24 -5.20 1.71
CA GLY A 40 4.14 -5.44 0.78
C GLY A 40 3.83 -4.23 -0.10
N MET A 41 3.11 -4.45 -1.20
CA MET A 41 2.64 -3.38 -2.07
C MET A 41 1.22 -3.64 -2.56
N VAL A 42 0.42 -2.59 -2.53
CA VAL A 42 -0.93 -2.53 -3.08
C VAL A 42 -0.95 -1.47 -4.17
N PHE A 43 -1.33 -1.88 -5.37
CA PHE A 43 -1.31 -1.04 -6.58
C PHE A 43 -2.58 -0.20 -6.72
N GLN A 44 -2.50 0.85 -7.51
CA GLN A 44 -3.58 1.75 -7.86
C GLN A 44 -4.79 1.01 -8.46
N LYS A 45 -4.54 0.13 -9.43
CA LYS A 45 -5.58 -0.75 -9.97
C LYS A 45 -5.59 -2.06 -9.18
N PRO A 46 -6.74 -2.49 -8.65
CA PRO A 46 -6.84 -3.79 -8.02
C PRO A 46 -6.31 -4.89 -8.95
N ASN A 47 -5.47 -5.74 -8.42
CA ASN A 47 -4.83 -6.83 -9.18
C ASN A 47 -5.00 -8.19 -8.48
N PRO A 48 -6.25 -8.63 -8.21
CA PRO A 48 -6.45 -9.97 -7.71
C PRO A 48 -5.94 -10.99 -8.72
N PHE A 49 -5.44 -12.13 -8.23
CA PHE A 49 -5.11 -13.23 -9.13
C PHE A 49 -6.40 -13.71 -9.83
N PRO A 50 -6.36 -14.11 -11.10
CA PRO A 50 -7.52 -14.58 -11.85
C PRO A 50 -7.94 -16.00 -11.41
N HIS A 51 -8.09 -16.15 -10.11
CA HIS A 51 -8.44 -17.37 -9.38
C HIS A 51 -9.59 -17.10 -8.41
N SER A 52 -9.98 -18.10 -7.62
CA SER A 52 -10.97 -17.92 -6.58
C SER A 52 -10.44 -16.98 -5.48
N ILE A 53 -11.37 -16.43 -4.66
CA ILE A 53 -11.02 -15.60 -3.50
C ILE A 53 -10.07 -16.37 -2.59
N ARG A 54 -10.38 -17.63 -2.26
CA ARG A 54 -9.54 -18.53 -1.46
C ARG A 54 -8.13 -18.65 -2.04
N ARG A 55 -7.99 -18.91 -3.34
CA ARG A 55 -6.68 -19.11 -3.98
C ARG A 55 -5.82 -17.85 -4.01
N ASN A 56 -6.42 -16.67 -3.90
CA ASN A 56 -5.67 -15.41 -3.75
C ASN A 56 -4.84 -15.37 -2.46
N PHE A 57 -5.21 -16.14 -1.45
CA PHE A 57 -4.44 -16.31 -0.21
C PHE A 57 -3.60 -17.59 -0.21
N GLU A 58 -4.16 -18.70 -0.67
CA GLU A 58 -3.46 -19.99 -0.67
C GLU A 58 -2.13 -19.95 -1.43
N ILE A 59 -2.11 -19.29 -2.59
CA ILE A 59 -0.92 -19.23 -3.44
C ILE A 59 0.23 -18.53 -2.69
N PRO A 60 0.12 -17.25 -2.27
CA PRO A 60 1.23 -16.56 -1.61
C PRO A 60 1.58 -17.17 -0.25
N LEU A 61 0.60 -17.59 0.54
CA LEU A 61 0.87 -18.17 1.86
C LEU A 61 1.64 -19.50 1.77
N ARG A 62 1.33 -20.34 0.78
CA ARG A 62 2.08 -21.59 0.52
C ARG A 62 3.50 -21.32 0.03
N GLU A 63 3.66 -20.39 -0.92
CA GLU A 63 4.98 -19.99 -1.43
C GLU A 63 5.90 -19.48 -0.30
N HIS A 64 5.31 -18.82 0.71
CA HIS A 64 6.03 -18.37 1.90
C HIS A 64 6.09 -19.42 3.03
N GLY A 65 5.74 -20.67 2.74
CA GLY A 65 5.95 -21.82 3.65
C GLY A 65 4.92 -21.95 4.78
N LEU A 66 3.77 -21.27 4.69
CA LEU A 66 2.74 -21.42 5.73
C LEU A 66 2.16 -22.85 5.69
N PRO A 67 2.05 -23.54 6.85
CA PRO A 67 1.38 -24.82 6.93
C PRO A 67 -0.08 -24.75 6.44
N ARG A 68 -0.50 -25.75 5.66
CA ARG A 68 -1.86 -25.78 5.07
C ARG A 68 -2.97 -25.62 6.11
N ALA A 69 -2.75 -26.14 7.31
CA ALA A 69 -3.72 -26.04 8.40
C ALA A 69 -3.98 -24.58 8.86
N LEU A 70 -2.98 -23.70 8.73
CA LEU A 70 -3.09 -22.31 9.16
C LEU A 70 -3.57 -21.35 8.05
N ILE A 71 -3.58 -21.81 6.80
CA ILE A 71 -3.95 -20.95 5.67
C ILE A 71 -5.41 -20.49 5.75
N ALA A 72 -6.32 -21.38 6.15
CA ALA A 72 -7.74 -21.03 6.25
C ALA A 72 -7.99 -19.97 7.34
N GLU A 73 -7.39 -20.15 8.51
CA GLU A 73 -7.46 -19.20 9.63
C GLU A 73 -6.89 -17.83 9.23
N LYS A 74 -5.70 -17.82 8.62
CA LYS A 74 -5.04 -16.60 8.16
C LYS A 74 -5.84 -15.88 7.09
N THR A 75 -6.48 -16.64 6.18
CA THR A 75 -7.38 -16.10 5.16
C THR A 75 -8.58 -15.39 5.78
N GLU A 76 -9.27 -16.05 6.73
CA GLU A 76 -10.40 -15.47 7.44
C GLU A 76 -9.99 -14.22 8.20
N GLN A 77 -8.91 -14.29 8.99
CA GLN A 77 -8.40 -13.17 9.76
C GLN A 77 -8.14 -11.96 8.85
N SER A 78 -7.40 -12.14 7.76
CA SER A 78 -7.05 -11.05 6.85
C SER A 78 -8.26 -10.45 6.13
N LEU A 79 -9.26 -11.28 5.79
CA LEU A 79 -10.52 -10.80 5.20
C LEU A 79 -11.37 -10.01 6.22
N ARG A 80 -11.36 -10.40 7.50
CA ARG A 80 -12.02 -9.66 8.58
C ARG A 80 -11.36 -8.30 8.82
N GLU A 81 -10.04 -8.24 8.78
CA GLU A 81 -9.27 -6.99 8.96
C GLU A 81 -9.63 -5.90 7.96
N VAL A 82 -10.07 -6.27 6.76
CA VAL A 82 -10.51 -5.32 5.72
C VAL A 82 -12.05 -5.28 5.55
N GLY A 83 -12.80 -5.83 6.51
CA GLY A 83 -14.27 -5.84 6.49
C GLY A 83 -14.89 -6.57 5.29
N LEU A 84 -14.16 -7.52 4.68
CA LEU A 84 -14.64 -8.23 3.49
C LEU A 84 -15.22 -9.62 3.81
N TRP A 85 -14.92 -10.18 4.98
CA TRP A 85 -15.29 -11.55 5.34
C TRP A 85 -16.79 -11.83 5.21
N GLU A 86 -17.62 -10.99 5.81
CA GLU A 86 -19.07 -11.19 5.81
C GLU A 86 -19.70 -11.16 4.41
N GLU A 87 -19.04 -10.47 3.48
CA GLU A 87 -19.50 -10.37 2.09
C GLU A 87 -19.10 -11.58 1.23
N VAL A 88 -18.02 -12.30 1.61
CA VAL A 88 -17.43 -13.34 0.75
C VAL A 88 -17.30 -14.72 1.39
N SER A 89 -17.54 -14.87 2.68
CA SER A 89 -17.35 -16.13 3.42
C SER A 89 -18.10 -17.32 2.82
N SER A 90 -19.32 -17.09 2.29
CA SER A 90 -20.15 -18.12 1.64
C SER A 90 -19.75 -18.46 0.19
N ARG A 91 -18.82 -17.68 -0.41
CA ARG A 91 -18.44 -17.79 -1.83
C ARG A 91 -16.94 -17.70 -2.08
N LEU A 92 -16.12 -18.17 -1.13
CA LEU A 92 -14.66 -18.14 -1.20
C LEU A 92 -14.10 -18.89 -2.44
N ASP A 93 -14.83 -19.84 -2.99
CA ASP A 93 -14.42 -20.60 -4.16
C ASP A 93 -14.86 -19.96 -5.50
N GLU A 94 -15.60 -18.85 -5.44
CA GLU A 94 -15.89 -18.06 -6.64
C GLU A 94 -14.68 -17.24 -7.09
N SER A 95 -14.69 -16.88 -8.39
CA SER A 95 -13.64 -16.06 -8.98
C SER A 95 -13.58 -14.67 -8.33
N ALA A 96 -12.39 -14.26 -7.90
CA ALA A 96 -12.13 -12.91 -7.38
C ALA A 96 -12.44 -11.81 -8.42
N MET A 97 -12.43 -12.14 -9.70
CA MET A 97 -12.76 -11.20 -10.79
C MET A 97 -14.25 -10.82 -10.83
N LYS A 98 -15.13 -11.54 -10.10
CA LYS A 98 -16.55 -11.19 -9.97
C LYS A 98 -16.83 -10.16 -8.86
N LEU A 99 -15.85 -9.85 -8.05
CA LEU A 99 -15.95 -8.85 -7.00
C LEU A 99 -16.05 -7.43 -7.60
N SER A 100 -16.74 -6.52 -6.90
CA SER A 100 -16.72 -5.09 -7.22
C SER A 100 -15.31 -4.51 -7.10
N GLY A 101 -15.04 -3.34 -7.69
CA GLY A 101 -13.73 -2.69 -7.60
C GLY A 101 -13.26 -2.49 -6.17
N GLY A 102 -14.14 -2.00 -5.29
CA GLY A 102 -13.83 -1.81 -3.86
C GLY A 102 -13.59 -3.14 -3.12
N GLN A 103 -14.34 -4.19 -3.46
CA GLN A 103 -14.11 -5.54 -2.91
C GLN A 103 -12.78 -6.12 -3.39
N GLN A 104 -12.43 -5.92 -4.68
CA GLN A 104 -11.14 -6.36 -5.23
C GLN A 104 -9.98 -5.62 -4.55
N GLN A 105 -10.13 -4.32 -4.30
CA GLN A 105 -9.09 -3.54 -3.61
C GLN A 105 -8.91 -4.04 -2.17
N ARG A 106 -9.99 -4.23 -1.43
CA ARG A 106 -9.93 -4.81 -0.07
C ARG A 106 -9.32 -6.22 -0.08
N LEU A 107 -9.64 -7.04 -1.08
CA LEU A 107 -9.02 -8.35 -1.26
C LEU A 107 -7.49 -8.25 -1.46
N CYS A 108 -7.02 -7.30 -2.27
CA CYS A 108 -5.59 -7.07 -2.50
C CYS A 108 -4.88 -6.58 -1.22
N ILE A 109 -5.54 -5.73 -0.42
CA ILE A 109 -5.03 -5.29 0.89
C ILE A 109 -4.95 -6.49 1.85
N ALA A 110 -6.04 -7.26 1.98
CA ALA A 110 -6.08 -8.46 2.83
C ALA A 110 -4.99 -9.47 2.45
N ARG A 111 -4.77 -9.68 1.15
CA ARG A 111 -3.71 -10.56 0.64
C ARG A 111 -2.32 -10.09 1.03
N ALA A 112 -2.07 -8.78 1.01
CA ALA A 112 -0.80 -8.21 1.46
C ALA A 112 -0.62 -8.36 2.97
N LEU A 113 -1.66 -8.11 3.76
CA LEU A 113 -1.67 -8.26 5.23
C LEU A 113 -1.47 -9.71 5.67
N ALA A 114 -1.97 -10.67 4.90
CA ALA A 114 -1.87 -12.10 5.22
C ALA A 114 -0.42 -12.61 5.36
N LEU A 115 0.55 -11.89 4.83
CA LEU A 115 1.99 -12.19 4.93
C LEU A 115 2.66 -11.56 6.15
N ASP A 116 1.90 -10.89 7.03
CA ASP A 116 2.40 -10.17 8.21
C ASP A 116 3.55 -9.19 7.88
N PRO A 117 3.34 -8.26 6.94
CA PRO A 117 4.38 -7.33 6.53
C PRO A 117 4.70 -6.31 7.64
N GLU A 118 5.95 -5.82 7.68
CA GLU A 118 6.36 -4.70 8.52
C GLU A 118 5.95 -3.35 7.93
N VAL A 119 5.93 -3.28 6.59
CA VAL A 119 5.61 -2.09 5.82
C VAL A 119 4.65 -2.45 4.69
N ILE A 120 3.63 -1.62 4.44
CA ILE A 120 2.81 -1.70 3.23
C ILE A 120 2.91 -0.39 2.46
N LEU A 121 3.24 -0.52 1.18
CA LEU A 121 3.26 0.58 0.22
C LEU A 121 1.92 0.61 -0.51
N PHE A 122 1.24 1.73 -0.51
CA PHE A 122 0.01 1.95 -1.26
C PHE A 122 0.28 2.97 -2.37
N ASP A 123 -0.06 2.61 -3.59
CA ASP A 123 -0.02 3.50 -4.74
C ASP A 123 -1.45 3.87 -5.13
N GLU A 124 -1.86 5.10 -4.79
CA GLU A 124 -3.20 5.63 -5.10
C GLU A 124 -4.36 4.67 -4.75
N PRO A 125 -4.45 4.11 -3.53
CA PRO A 125 -5.30 2.95 -3.24
C PRO A 125 -6.81 3.19 -3.43
N CYS A 126 -7.24 4.44 -3.51
CA CYS A 126 -8.66 4.81 -3.60
C CYS A 126 -9.03 5.51 -4.91
N SER A 127 -8.08 5.80 -5.81
CA SER A 127 -8.32 6.65 -6.99
C SER A 127 -9.30 6.06 -8.02
N ALA A 128 -9.43 4.74 -8.07
CA ALA A 128 -10.33 4.04 -9.00
C ALA A 128 -11.67 3.63 -8.36
N LEU A 129 -11.96 4.10 -7.13
CA LEU A 129 -13.13 3.72 -6.36
C LEU A 129 -14.15 4.85 -6.32
N ASP A 130 -15.43 4.49 -6.20
CA ASP A 130 -16.46 5.45 -5.83
C ASP A 130 -16.24 5.98 -4.40
N PRO A 131 -16.81 7.14 -4.03
CA PRO A 131 -16.55 7.77 -2.74
C PRO A 131 -16.88 6.90 -1.52
N MET A 132 -17.93 6.07 -1.59
CA MET A 132 -18.30 5.19 -0.48
C MET A 132 -17.31 4.04 -0.31
N ALA A 133 -16.92 3.38 -1.40
CA ALA A 133 -15.90 2.34 -1.39
C ALA A 133 -14.53 2.89 -0.96
N ALA A 134 -14.18 4.10 -1.41
CA ALA A 134 -12.96 4.78 -1.00
C ALA A 134 -12.92 5.04 0.51
N ALA A 135 -14.01 5.54 1.10
CA ALA A 135 -14.11 5.80 2.54
C ALA A 135 -13.89 4.50 3.37
N VAL A 136 -14.48 3.39 2.92
CA VAL A 136 -14.29 2.08 3.58
C VAL A 136 -12.83 1.62 3.52
N VAL A 137 -12.19 1.77 2.35
CA VAL A 137 -10.77 1.40 2.19
C VAL A 137 -9.88 2.29 3.06
N GLU A 138 -10.14 3.61 3.12
CA GLU A 138 -9.39 4.54 3.96
C GLU A 138 -9.51 4.20 5.45
N GLU A 139 -10.71 3.85 5.92
CA GLU A 139 -10.94 3.42 7.31
C GLU A 139 -10.09 2.19 7.67
N HIS A 140 -10.06 1.19 6.79
CA HIS A 140 -9.24 0.00 7.02
C HIS A 140 -7.73 0.30 6.96
N ILE A 141 -7.28 1.20 6.07
CA ILE A 141 -5.88 1.64 6.06
C ILE A 141 -5.53 2.38 7.36
N ALA A 142 -6.39 3.28 7.82
CA ALA A 142 -6.19 4.01 9.08
C ALA A 142 -6.13 3.08 10.30
N ALA A 143 -6.91 1.99 10.29
CA ALA A 143 -6.90 0.97 11.35
C ALA A 143 -5.59 0.17 11.43
N LEU A 144 -4.71 0.24 10.43
CA LEU A 144 -3.38 -0.38 10.47
C LEU A 144 -2.38 0.42 11.31
N ARG A 145 -2.70 1.66 11.69
CA ARG A 145 -1.83 2.53 12.49
C ARG A 145 -1.36 1.83 13.76
N GLY A 146 -0.06 1.92 14.04
CA GLY A 146 0.57 1.28 15.20
C GLY A 146 0.85 -0.22 15.07
N ARG A 147 0.37 -0.87 14.01
CA ARG A 147 0.61 -2.30 13.73
C ARG A 147 1.58 -2.51 12.58
N VAL A 148 1.40 -1.75 11.52
CA VAL A 148 2.17 -1.82 10.28
C VAL A 148 2.57 -0.41 9.89
N THR A 149 3.79 -0.21 9.41
CA THR A 149 4.16 1.06 8.79
C THR A 149 3.47 1.18 7.44
N VAL A 150 2.71 2.24 7.27
CA VAL A 150 1.97 2.51 6.03
C VAL A 150 2.62 3.67 5.29
N VAL A 151 2.95 3.46 4.01
CA VAL A 151 3.43 4.51 3.11
C VAL A 151 2.44 4.62 1.95
N ILE A 152 1.85 5.80 1.76
CA ILE A 152 0.83 6.04 0.73
C ILE A 152 1.33 7.11 -0.23
N VAL A 153 1.29 6.81 -1.52
CA VAL A 153 1.37 7.82 -2.58
C VAL A 153 -0.05 8.19 -2.97
N THR A 154 -0.39 9.46 -2.91
CA THR A 154 -1.71 9.96 -3.30
C THR A 154 -1.64 11.41 -3.77
N HIS A 155 -2.49 11.77 -4.72
CA HIS A 155 -2.76 13.17 -5.10
C HIS A 155 -3.99 13.74 -4.38
N ASN A 156 -4.70 12.93 -3.58
CA ASN A 156 -5.85 13.37 -2.82
C ASN A 156 -5.42 14.01 -1.48
N LEU A 157 -5.33 15.34 -1.47
CA LEU A 157 -4.90 16.11 -0.30
C LEU A 157 -5.82 15.89 0.90
N ALA A 158 -7.13 15.74 0.68
CA ALA A 158 -8.08 15.48 1.77
C ALA A 158 -7.84 14.10 2.40
N GLN A 159 -7.51 13.09 1.61
CA GLN A 159 -7.11 11.77 2.10
C GLN A 159 -5.82 11.88 2.93
N ALA A 160 -4.76 12.50 2.36
CA ALA A 160 -3.49 12.66 3.07
C ALA A 160 -3.69 13.34 4.43
N ARG A 161 -4.49 14.43 4.48
CA ARG A 161 -4.76 15.15 5.72
C ARG A 161 -5.52 14.33 6.77
N ARG A 162 -6.39 13.38 6.34
CA ARG A 162 -7.17 12.56 7.27
C ARG A 162 -6.40 11.41 7.89
N ILE A 163 -5.55 10.75 7.09
CA ILE A 163 -5.01 9.45 7.49
C ILE A 163 -3.49 9.43 7.72
N ALA A 164 -2.75 10.47 7.31
CA ALA A 164 -1.31 10.50 7.49
C ALA A 164 -0.91 11.10 8.85
N ASP A 165 0.20 10.61 9.41
CA ASP A 165 0.90 11.24 10.54
C ASP A 165 1.96 12.21 10.06
N ARG A 166 2.60 11.89 8.93
CA ARG A 166 3.61 12.69 8.26
C ARG A 166 3.34 12.71 6.76
N VAL A 167 3.71 13.80 6.11
CA VAL A 167 3.60 13.94 4.65
C VAL A 167 4.90 14.42 4.05
N GLY A 168 5.15 14.01 2.79
CA GLY A 168 6.20 14.54 1.95
C GLY A 168 5.61 15.04 0.63
N VAL A 169 5.87 16.28 0.26
CA VAL A 169 5.40 16.87 -0.99
C VAL A 169 6.48 16.68 -2.06
N PHE A 170 6.13 15.94 -3.12
CA PHE A 170 6.98 15.77 -4.30
C PHE A 170 6.67 16.82 -5.34
N TRP A 171 7.72 17.45 -5.88
CA TRP A 171 7.61 18.43 -6.94
C TRP A 171 8.69 18.24 -7.99
N ILE A 172 8.41 18.63 -9.24
CA ILE A 172 9.40 18.54 -10.31
C ILE A 172 10.26 19.82 -10.28
N ARG A 173 11.56 19.66 -10.04
CA ARG A 173 12.56 20.72 -10.14
C ARG A 173 13.71 20.29 -11.04
N ASN A 174 14.07 21.13 -12.01
CA ASN A 174 15.14 20.84 -12.97
C ASN A 174 14.96 19.49 -13.70
N GLY A 175 13.70 19.11 -13.98
CA GLY A 175 13.39 17.86 -14.69
C GLY A 175 13.42 16.60 -13.81
N ALA A 176 13.62 16.73 -12.49
CA ALA A 176 13.62 15.61 -11.54
C ALA A 176 12.56 15.79 -10.45
N GLY A 177 11.92 14.69 -10.04
CA GLY A 177 11.05 14.67 -8.86
C GLY A 177 11.88 14.79 -7.59
N THR A 178 11.53 15.75 -6.74
CA THR A 178 12.24 16.05 -5.48
C THR A 178 11.23 16.23 -4.37
N ILE A 179 11.56 15.79 -3.13
CA ILE A 179 10.81 16.17 -1.94
C ILE A 179 11.16 17.63 -1.63
N VAL A 180 10.16 18.51 -1.71
CA VAL A 180 10.33 19.95 -1.47
C VAL A 180 9.88 20.38 -0.10
N GLU A 181 9.05 19.56 0.55
CA GLU A 181 8.57 19.77 1.91
C GLU A 181 8.31 18.42 2.57
N GLU A 182 8.63 18.26 3.86
CA GLU A 182 8.24 17.08 4.64
C GLU A 182 8.09 17.44 6.12
N GLY A 183 7.16 16.79 6.80
CA GLY A 183 6.93 17.05 8.23
C GLY A 183 5.68 16.35 8.76
N ALA A 184 5.27 16.74 9.97
CA ALA A 184 3.96 16.38 10.51
C ALA A 184 2.86 16.93 9.59
N VAL A 185 1.75 16.18 9.45
CA VAL A 185 0.68 16.56 8.50
C VAL A 185 0.13 17.96 8.81
N GLU A 186 -0.12 18.28 10.07
CA GLU A 186 -0.62 19.59 10.49
C GLU A 186 0.34 20.71 10.11
N GLU A 187 1.63 20.54 10.39
CA GLU A 187 2.68 21.52 10.13
C GLU A 187 2.80 21.81 8.63
N VAL A 188 2.90 20.76 7.82
CA VAL A 188 3.06 20.89 6.36
C VAL A 188 1.84 21.52 5.71
N PHE A 189 0.62 21.13 6.15
CA PHE A 189 -0.61 21.71 5.58
C PHE A 189 -0.88 23.15 6.00
N GLU A 190 -0.41 23.59 7.16
CA GLU A 190 -0.67 24.92 7.69
C GLU A 190 0.46 25.92 7.40
N SER A 191 1.71 25.45 7.35
CA SER A 191 2.87 26.34 7.34
C SER A 191 4.02 25.86 6.44
N ALA A 192 3.74 25.17 5.32
CA ALA A 192 4.78 24.75 4.40
C ALA A 192 5.72 25.91 4.03
N GLY A 193 7.01 25.68 4.17
CA GLY A 193 8.06 26.66 3.87
C GLY A 193 8.24 26.88 2.38
N ASP A 194 8.10 25.82 1.59
CA ASP A 194 8.27 25.85 0.14
C ASP A 194 7.07 26.50 -0.57
N ALA A 195 7.34 27.38 -1.54
CA ALA A 195 6.30 28.14 -2.22
C ALA A 195 5.41 27.26 -3.14
N ASP A 196 6.01 26.26 -3.78
CA ASP A 196 5.27 25.35 -4.67
C ASP A 196 4.44 24.37 -3.84
N ALA A 197 4.99 23.86 -2.74
CA ALA A 197 4.25 23.04 -1.79
C ALA A 197 3.04 23.79 -1.23
N ARG A 198 3.19 25.04 -0.80
CA ARG A 198 2.07 25.87 -0.30
C ARG A 198 0.96 26.02 -1.33
N ARG A 199 1.29 26.33 -2.59
CA ARG A 199 0.31 26.50 -3.67
C ARG A 199 -0.45 25.19 -3.95
N TYR A 200 0.30 24.09 -4.00
CA TYR A 200 -0.28 22.75 -4.21
C TYR A 200 -1.24 22.38 -3.08
N LEU A 201 -0.80 22.52 -1.83
CA LEU A 201 -1.61 22.19 -0.65
C LEU A 201 -2.83 23.10 -0.48
N ALA A 202 -2.76 24.35 -0.96
CA ALA A 202 -3.90 25.27 -1.03
C ALA A 202 -4.89 24.98 -2.18
N GLY A 203 -4.63 23.97 -3.02
CA GLY A 203 -5.48 23.63 -4.16
C GLY A 203 -5.43 24.65 -5.29
N VAL A 204 -4.42 25.50 -5.35
CA VAL A 204 -4.29 26.58 -6.36
C VAL A 204 -3.73 26.04 -7.71
N TRP A 205 -3.27 24.78 -7.72
CA TRP A 205 -2.84 24.06 -8.91
C TRP A 205 -3.81 22.93 -9.23
N GLY A 206 -4.67 23.14 -10.19
CA GLY A 206 -5.56 22.18 -10.83
C GLY A 206 -5.59 22.45 -12.32
#